data_05e1425abc9396bc4f4a1c3a45380c28
#
_entry.id   05e1425abc9396bc4f4a1c3a45380c28
#
_cell.length_a   1.000
_cell.length_b   1.000
_cell.length_c   1.000
_cell.angle_alpha   90.00
_cell.angle_beta   90.00
_cell.angle_gamma   90.00
#
_symmetry.space_group_name_H-M   'P 1'
#
loop_
_entity.id
_entity.type
_entity.pdbx_description
1 polymer ?
#
loop_
_entity_poly.entity_id
_entity_poly.type
_entity_poly.pdbx_seq_one_letter_code
_entity_poly.pdbx_strand_id
1 'polypeptide(L)'
;MQEIHKCKGEVTALHKIKEMSHKHFKQEICGFLGYDHEKKEFIIQKEDNIATDPRSHFLINPLSYLLFKDSYIMIAVFHSHIIGDETESEFDVKMSDNCCQPFLIYSLNTKKINIYTPETIESDVNILERIKAVK
;
A
#
# COMPACT_ATOMS: atom_id res chain seq x y z
N MET A 1 3.45 -14.89 4.24
CA MET A 1 4.18 -14.46 5.46
C MET A 1 4.21 -12.94 5.53
N GLN A 2 4.01 -12.38 6.71
CA GLN A 2 4.06 -10.95 6.92
C GLN A 2 5.50 -10.48 7.09
N GLU A 3 5.78 -9.29 6.55
CA GLU A 3 7.05 -8.61 6.74
C GLU A 3 6.70 -7.19 7.22
N ILE A 4 7.18 -6.80 8.39
CA ILE A 4 6.80 -5.55 9.04
C ILE A 4 8.02 -4.66 9.22
N HIS A 5 7.90 -3.41 8.78
CA HIS A 5 8.92 -2.38 8.97
C HIS A 5 8.30 -1.15 9.64
N LYS A 6 9.06 -0.53 10.53
CA LYS A 6 8.65 0.70 11.22
C LYS A 6 9.68 1.77 10.97
N CYS A 7 9.24 2.98 10.64
CA CYS A 7 10.15 4.09 10.38
C CYS A 7 9.51 5.43 10.72
N LYS A 8 10.36 6.45 10.91
CA LYS A 8 9.90 7.76 11.38
C LYS A 8 9.44 8.69 10.27
N GLY A 9 9.96 8.55 9.07
CA GLY A 9 9.75 9.53 7.99
C GLY A 9 9.03 8.96 6.77
N GLU A 10 8.39 9.85 6.03
CA GLU A 10 7.63 9.53 4.81
C GLU A 10 8.54 8.98 3.71
N VAL A 11 9.70 9.62 3.52
CA VAL A 11 10.66 9.22 2.48
C VAL A 11 11.15 7.80 2.73
N THR A 12 11.49 7.48 3.98
CA THR A 12 11.94 6.13 4.36
C THR A 12 10.85 5.10 4.15
N ALA A 13 9.60 5.45 4.49
CA ALA A 13 8.45 4.56 4.29
C ALA A 13 8.27 4.22 2.81
N LEU A 14 8.28 5.22 1.94
CA LEU A 14 8.15 5.00 0.49
C LEU A 14 9.32 4.22 -0.07
N HIS A 15 10.53 4.51 0.39
CA HIS A 15 11.73 3.78 -0.04
C HIS A 15 11.62 2.29 0.32
N LYS A 16 11.10 1.99 1.50
CA LYS A 16 10.92 0.60 1.94
C LYS A 16 9.94 -0.15 1.04
N ILE A 17 8.84 0.48 0.64
CA ILE A 17 7.88 -0.13 -0.28
C ILE A 17 8.54 -0.43 -1.63
N LYS A 18 9.32 0.52 -2.16
CA LYS A 18 10.06 0.33 -3.42
C LYS A 18 11.05 -0.83 -3.32
N GLU A 19 11.80 -0.88 -2.23
CA GLU A 19 12.81 -1.91 -1.99
C GLU A 19 12.18 -3.29 -1.95
N MET A 20 11.08 -3.46 -1.20
CA MET A 20 10.36 -4.73 -1.14
C MET A 20 9.80 -5.13 -2.51
N SER A 21 9.31 -4.16 -3.28
CA SER A 21 8.76 -4.42 -4.61
C SER A 21 9.81 -5.01 -5.54
N HIS A 22 11.03 -4.46 -5.52
CA HIS A 22 12.13 -4.98 -6.34
C HIS A 22 12.66 -6.31 -5.83
N LYS A 23 12.67 -6.51 -4.51
CA LYS A 23 13.10 -7.78 -3.92
C LYS A 23 12.18 -8.92 -4.30
N HIS A 24 10.88 -8.67 -4.36
CA HIS A 24 9.85 -9.68 -4.66
C HIS A 24 9.19 -9.41 -6.02
N PHE A 25 10.00 -9.39 -7.08
CA PHE A 25 9.58 -8.92 -8.40
C PHE A 25 8.77 -9.91 -9.23
N LYS A 26 8.58 -11.15 -8.75
CA LYS A 26 7.91 -12.21 -9.53
C LYS A 26 6.39 -12.12 -9.49
N GLN A 27 5.84 -11.34 -8.58
CA GLN A 27 4.41 -11.12 -8.45
C GLN A 27 4.14 -9.73 -7.88
N GLU A 28 2.90 -9.27 -7.92
CA GLU A 28 2.53 -8.04 -7.25
C GLU A 28 2.66 -8.24 -5.75
N ILE A 29 3.47 -7.41 -5.09
CA ILE A 29 3.44 -7.38 -3.62
C ILE A 29 2.27 -6.52 -3.18
N CYS A 30 1.81 -6.74 -1.96
CA CYS A 30 0.71 -5.97 -1.39
C CYS A 30 0.86 -5.88 0.13
N GLY A 31 0.19 -4.91 0.73
CA GLY A 31 0.22 -4.73 2.15
C GLY A 31 -0.42 -3.44 2.60
N PHE A 32 -0.09 -3.03 3.81
CA PHE A 32 -0.68 -1.86 4.46
C PHE A 32 0.38 -0.85 4.83
N LEU A 33 0.08 0.42 4.55
CA LEU A 33 0.83 1.55 5.07
C LEU A 33 -0.03 2.19 6.15
N GLY A 34 0.46 2.20 7.36
CA GLY A 34 -0.24 2.74 8.50
C GLY A 34 0.62 3.71 9.30
N TYR A 35 0.02 4.26 10.35
CA TYR A 35 0.69 5.19 11.23
C TYR A 35 0.32 4.92 12.69
N ASP A 36 1.33 4.98 13.56
CA ASP A 36 1.18 4.90 15.00
C ASP A 36 1.36 6.30 15.58
N HIS A 37 0.26 6.94 16.02
CA HIS A 37 0.29 8.29 16.59
C HIS A 37 1.04 8.37 17.91
N GLU A 38 1.03 7.32 18.68
CA GLU A 38 1.72 7.30 19.98
C GLU A 38 3.23 7.33 19.80
N LYS A 39 3.74 6.49 18.91
CA LYS A 39 5.18 6.39 18.64
C LYS A 39 5.64 7.31 17.52
N LYS A 40 4.71 7.92 16.79
CA LYS A 40 4.98 8.76 15.61
C LYS A 40 5.80 8.02 14.57
N GLU A 41 5.38 6.81 14.25
CA GLU A 41 6.04 5.92 13.30
C GLU A 41 5.10 5.50 12.19
N PHE A 42 5.66 5.37 10.98
CA PHE A 42 4.98 4.69 9.88
C PHE A 42 5.18 3.19 10.03
N ILE A 43 4.12 2.45 9.71
CA ILE A 43 4.13 0.99 9.75
C ILE A 43 3.92 0.50 8.32
N ILE A 44 4.86 -0.28 7.82
CA ILE A 44 4.74 -0.91 6.51
C ILE A 44 4.64 -2.41 6.74
N GLN A 45 3.49 -2.99 6.44
CA GLN A 45 3.25 -4.41 6.66
C GLN A 45 2.92 -5.09 5.35
N LYS A 46 3.89 -5.87 4.84
CA LYS A 46 3.68 -6.65 3.64
C LYS A 46 2.86 -7.88 3.97
N GLU A 47 1.86 -8.16 3.13
CA GLU A 47 0.97 -9.33 3.25
C GLU A 47 1.22 -10.31 2.11
N ASP A 48 0.80 -11.56 2.30
CA ASP A 48 0.80 -12.52 1.21
C ASP A 48 -0.24 -12.12 0.16
N ASN A 49 0.14 -12.18 -1.10
CA ASN A 49 -0.79 -11.99 -2.20
C ASN A 49 -1.46 -13.33 -2.50
N ILE A 50 -2.73 -13.47 -2.12
CA ILE A 50 -3.49 -14.70 -2.27
C ILE A 50 -4.37 -14.73 -3.52
N ALA A 51 -4.13 -13.82 -4.46
CA ALA A 51 -4.86 -13.80 -5.73
C ALA A 51 -4.55 -15.05 -6.56
N THR A 52 -5.52 -15.49 -7.36
CA THR A 52 -5.32 -16.63 -8.28
C THR A 52 -4.32 -16.30 -9.38
N ASP A 53 -4.24 -15.02 -9.78
CA ASP A 53 -3.24 -14.52 -10.73
C ASP A 53 -2.41 -13.40 -10.06
N PRO A 54 -1.41 -13.75 -9.24
CA PRO A 54 -0.68 -12.76 -8.45
C PRO A 54 0.28 -11.89 -9.27
N ARG A 55 0.46 -12.18 -10.56
CA ARG A 55 1.25 -11.32 -11.45
C ARG A 55 0.45 -10.12 -11.96
N SER A 56 -0.88 -10.24 -12.00
CA SER A 56 -1.77 -9.22 -12.57
C SER A 56 -2.68 -8.58 -11.54
N HIS A 57 -2.88 -9.23 -10.41
CA HIS A 57 -3.79 -8.79 -9.36
C HIS A 57 -3.20 -9.05 -7.98
N PHE A 58 -3.79 -8.44 -6.97
CA PHE A 58 -3.50 -8.79 -5.60
C PHE A 58 -4.79 -9.01 -4.82
N LEU A 59 -4.69 -9.82 -3.78
CA LEU A 59 -5.77 -10.03 -2.82
C LEU A 59 -5.15 -10.27 -1.46
N ILE A 60 -5.63 -9.55 -0.45
CA ILE A 60 -5.16 -9.67 0.92
C ILE A 60 -6.24 -10.38 1.73
N ASN A 61 -5.83 -11.23 2.67
CA ASN A 61 -6.75 -11.86 3.60
C ASN A 61 -7.54 -10.78 4.36
N PRO A 62 -8.89 -10.78 4.30
CA PRO A 62 -9.70 -9.77 4.97
C PRO A 62 -9.47 -9.67 6.48
N LEU A 63 -9.12 -10.77 7.14
CA LEU A 63 -8.82 -10.77 8.57
C LEU A 63 -7.57 -9.94 8.87
N SER A 64 -6.53 -10.05 8.03
CA SER A 64 -5.31 -9.25 8.19
C SER A 64 -5.61 -7.77 8.08
N TYR A 65 -6.49 -7.39 7.16
CA TYR A 65 -6.93 -6.01 6.97
C TYR A 65 -7.62 -5.47 8.24
N LEU A 66 -8.55 -6.23 8.81
CA LEU A 66 -9.27 -5.84 10.02
C LEU A 66 -8.33 -5.71 11.22
N LEU A 67 -7.41 -6.65 11.38
CA LEU A 67 -6.45 -6.63 12.48
C LEU A 67 -5.51 -5.43 12.38
N PHE A 68 -5.08 -5.08 11.17
CA PHE A 68 -4.23 -3.91 10.98
C PHE A 68 -4.97 -2.61 11.35
N LYS A 69 -6.23 -2.47 10.93
CA LYS A 69 -7.06 -1.31 11.25
C LYS A 69 -7.30 -1.17 12.76
N ASP A 70 -7.39 -2.28 13.49
CA ASP A 70 -7.53 -2.24 14.94
C ASP A 70 -6.24 -1.78 15.64
N SER A 71 -5.09 -2.02 15.04
CA SER A 71 -3.79 -1.74 15.65
C SER A 71 -3.23 -0.37 15.29
N TYR A 72 -3.50 0.12 14.07
CA TYR A 72 -2.90 1.34 13.53
C TYR A 72 -3.91 2.13 12.72
N ILE A 73 -3.59 3.39 12.48
CA ILE A 73 -4.35 4.20 11.54
C ILE A 73 -3.94 3.79 10.12
N MET A 74 -4.91 3.35 9.32
CA MET A 74 -4.67 3.01 7.92
C MET A 74 -4.44 4.28 7.12
N ILE A 75 -3.35 4.35 6.36
CA ILE A 75 -3.10 5.45 5.42
C ILE A 75 -3.46 5.03 4.01
N ALA A 76 -2.97 3.87 3.60
CA ALA A 76 -3.20 3.34 2.26
C ALA A 76 -2.95 1.84 2.22
N VAL A 77 -3.58 1.19 1.27
CA VAL A 77 -3.20 -0.17 0.87
C VAL A 77 -2.18 -0.01 -0.26
N PHE A 78 -1.01 -0.63 -0.13
CA PHE A 78 -0.01 -0.55 -1.19
C PHE A 78 0.06 -1.84 -1.99
N HIS A 79 0.41 -1.71 -3.25
CA HIS A 79 0.78 -2.85 -4.09
C HIS A 79 1.71 -2.41 -5.20
N SER A 80 2.42 -3.37 -5.79
CA SER A 80 3.29 -3.12 -6.93
C SER A 80 2.62 -3.59 -8.21
N HIS A 81 2.93 -2.92 -9.32
CA HIS A 81 2.65 -3.41 -10.66
C HIS A 81 3.95 -3.95 -11.26
N ILE A 82 3.94 -5.20 -11.69
CA ILE A 82 5.06 -5.79 -12.43
C ILE A 82 4.83 -5.74 -13.93
N ILE A 83 3.59 -5.49 -14.35
CA ILE A 83 3.17 -5.32 -15.74
C ILE A 83 2.58 -3.92 -15.88
N GLY A 84 3.08 -3.14 -16.85
CA GLY A 84 2.55 -1.79 -17.09
C GLY A 84 3.16 -0.73 -16.18
N ASP A 85 2.47 0.41 -16.09
CA ASP A 85 2.92 1.55 -15.30
C ASP A 85 2.20 1.63 -13.95
N GLU A 86 2.35 2.76 -13.25
CA GLU A 86 1.76 3.00 -11.93
C GLU A 86 0.28 3.41 -11.98
N THR A 87 -0.32 3.50 -13.16
CA THR A 87 -1.73 3.89 -13.29
C THR A 87 -2.65 2.83 -12.66
N GLU A 88 -3.67 3.27 -11.95
CA GLU A 88 -4.65 2.38 -11.35
C GLU A 88 -5.41 1.58 -12.42
N SER A 89 -5.54 0.28 -12.20
CA SER A 89 -6.35 -0.59 -13.06
C SER A 89 -7.83 -0.45 -12.68
N GLU A 90 -8.73 -0.97 -13.51
CA GLU A 90 -10.16 -1.02 -13.16
C GLU A 90 -10.38 -1.81 -11.87
N PHE A 91 -9.61 -2.88 -11.68
CA PHE A 91 -9.66 -3.69 -10.47
C PHE A 91 -9.21 -2.86 -9.26
N ASP A 92 -8.13 -2.09 -9.38
CA ASP A 92 -7.64 -1.22 -8.31
C ASP A 92 -8.69 -0.21 -7.89
N VAL A 93 -9.35 0.43 -8.85
CA VAL A 93 -10.40 1.43 -8.59
C VAL A 93 -11.56 0.79 -7.81
N LYS A 94 -12.04 -0.37 -8.26
CA LYS A 94 -13.15 -1.07 -7.60
C LYS A 94 -12.79 -1.47 -6.17
N MET A 95 -11.60 -2.01 -5.97
CA MET A 95 -11.17 -2.45 -4.64
C MET A 95 -10.98 -1.27 -3.70
N SER A 96 -10.33 -0.20 -4.17
CA SER A 96 -10.13 1.02 -3.38
C SER A 96 -11.47 1.65 -2.99
N ASP A 97 -12.37 1.80 -3.95
CA ASP A 97 -13.69 2.37 -3.69
C ASP A 97 -14.50 1.52 -2.70
N ASN A 98 -14.43 0.19 -2.83
CA ASN A 98 -15.17 -0.72 -1.95
C ASN A 98 -14.69 -0.67 -0.50
N CYS A 99 -13.38 -0.53 -0.27
CA CYS A 99 -12.85 -0.48 1.10
C CYS A 99 -12.66 0.94 1.62
N CYS A 100 -12.95 1.96 0.82
CA CYS A 100 -12.79 3.37 1.18
C CYS A 100 -11.35 3.71 1.63
N GLN A 101 -10.36 3.08 1.02
CA GLN A 101 -8.96 3.31 1.35
C GLN A 101 -8.18 3.74 0.11
N PRO A 102 -7.28 4.73 0.25
CA PRO A 102 -6.35 5.05 -0.84
C PRO A 102 -5.49 3.85 -1.21
N PHE A 103 -5.15 3.74 -2.50
CA PHE A 103 -4.22 2.74 -3.00
C PHE A 103 -2.93 3.43 -3.42
N LEU A 104 -1.83 2.97 -2.86
CA LEU A 104 -0.48 3.39 -3.25
C LEU A 104 0.07 2.32 -4.20
N ILE A 105 0.34 2.72 -5.44
CA ILE A 105 0.77 1.81 -6.51
C ILE A 105 2.18 2.16 -6.93
N TYR A 106 3.08 1.19 -6.88
CA TYR A 106 4.44 1.36 -7.36
C TYR A 106 4.67 0.48 -8.57
N SER A 107 5.12 1.07 -9.70
CA SER A 107 5.48 0.31 -10.89
C SER A 107 6.97 -0.02 -10.89
N LEU A 108 7.29 -1.30 -11.03
CA LEU A 108 8.67 -1.77 -11.20
C LEU A 108 9.27 -1.28 -12.53
N ASN A 109 8.42 -1.03 -13.53
CA ASN A 109 8.85 -0.64 -14.85
C ASN A 109 9.22 0.85 -14.95
N THR A 110 8.36 1.72 -14.41
CA THR A 110 8.57 3.17 -14.44
C THR A 110 9.30 3.70 -13.22
N LYS A 111 9.31 2.93 -12.14
CA LYS A 111 9.86 3.31 -10.82
C LYS A 111 9.17 4.54 -10.23
N LYS A 112 7.89 4.71 -10.57
CA LYS A 112 7.06 5.82 -10.08
C LYS A 112 5.95 5.30 -9.17
N ILE A 113 5.53 6.18 -8.25
CA ILE A 113 4.40 5.94 -7.33
C ILE A 113 3.21 6.76 -7.79
N ASN A 114 2.04 6.12 -7.78
CA ASN A 114 0.75 6.77 -7.94
C ASN A 114 -0.10 6.48 -6.70
N ILE A 115 -0.83 7.48 -6.22
CA ILE A 115 -1.79 7.30 -5.13
C ILE A 115 -3.18 7.56 -5.67
N TYR A 116 -3.96 6.50 -5.82
CA TYR A 116 -5.36 6.61 -6.16
C TYR A 116 -6.16 6.86 -4.89
N THR A 117 -6.96 7.92 -4.88
CA THR A 117 -7.77 8.29 -3.72
C THR A 117 -9.25 8.10 -4.07
N PRO A 118 -9.98 7.21 -3.37
CA PRO A 118 -11.41 7.05 -3.60
C PRO A 118 -12.17 8.28 -3.12
N GLU A 119 -13.42 8.41 -3.54
CA GLU A 119 -14.27 9.56 -3.18
C GLU A 119 -14.50 9.63 -1.66
N THR A 120 -14.75 8.48 -1.04
CA THR A 120 -14.90 8.38 0.41
C THR A 120 -13.68 7.70 1.01
N ILE A 121 -13.05 8.33 2.00
CA ILE A 121 -11.81 7.85 2.62
C ILE A 121 -12.04 7.60 4.11
N GLU A 122 -11.67 6.42 4.59
CA GLU A 122 -11.66 6.08 6.01
C GLU A 122 -10.28 6.26 6.67
N SER A 123 -9.30 6.79 5.94
CA SER A 123 -7.95 7.00 6.46
C SER A 123 -7.74 8.43 6.94
N ASP A 124 -6.62 8.67 7.62
CA ASP A 124 -6.22 9.99 8.06
C ASP A 124 -5.71 10.81 6.85
N VAL A 125 -6.51 11.80 6.43
CA VAL A 125 -6.23 12.63 5.26
C VAL A 125 -4.95 13.46 5.46
N ASN A 126 -4.69 13.94 6.66
CA ASN A 126 -3.52 14.78 6.94
C ASN A 126 -2.23 14.02 6.74
N ILE A 127 -2.17 12.78 7.22
CA ILE A 127 -0.99 11.92 7.05
C ILE A 127 -0.86 11.49 5.59
N LEU A 128 -1.96 11.21 4.92
CA LEU A 128 -1.96 10.89 3.50
C LEU A 128 -1.35 12.03 2.67
N GLU A 129 -1.69 13.29 2.99
CA GLU A 129 -1.13 14.45 2.29
C GLU A 129 0.39 14.57 2.51
N ARG A 130 0.89 14.21 3.69
CA ARG A 130 2.33 14.17 3.94
C ARG A 130 3.04 13.17 3.04
N ILE A 131 2.43 12.01 2.81
CA ILE A 131 2.95 11.00 1.88
C ILE A 131 2.93 11.52 0.44
N LYS A 132 1.83 12.12 0.02
CA LYS A 132 1.71 12.68 -1.33
C LYS A 132 2.76 13.76 -1.61
N ALA A 133 3.12 14.53 -0.61
CA ALA A 133 4.06 15.64 -0.75
C ALA A 133 5.49 15.17 -1.08
N VAL A 134 5.86 13.95 -0.70
CA VAL A 134 7.25 13.44 -0.86
C VAL A 134 7.37 12.33 -1.91
N LYS A 135 6.28 11.86 -2.48
CA LYS A 135 6.35 10.79 -3.48
C LYS A 135 7.06 11.26 -4.82
#